data_24f0a7ed86489e6d1cbf7e81ca3557a8
#
_entry.id   24f0a7ed86489e6d1cbf7e81ca3557a8
#
_cell.length_a   1.000
_cell.length_b   1.000
_cell.length_c   1.000
_cell.angle_alpha   90.00
_cell.angle_beta   90.00
_cell.angle_gamma   90.00
#
_symmetry.space_group_name_H-M   'P 1'
#
loop_
_entity.id
_entity.type
_entity.pdbx_description
1 polymer ?
#
loop_
_entity_poly.entity_id
_entity_poly.type
_entity_poly.pdbx_seq_one_letter_code
_entity_poly.pdbx_strand_id
1 'polypeptide(L)'
;MSHIDLALQELLEITGATRVTLRRDLPGDYAFPVTNEALLPGAPSLKEERTVDLKAQPVVLELLKGRQIVQDDCRTAFDDPRFHRMLEAYGGLAAQIVTPILKTRKLVAIVSLHQLGSPRQWGDEDMAAAAQTSERVAALL
;
A
#
# COMPACT_ATOMS: atom_id res chain seq x y z
N MET A 1 4.92 4.63 20.10
CA MET A 1 4.62 4.71 18.64
C MET A 1 5.78 5.40 17.96
N SER A 2 6.31 4.80 16.91
CA SER A 2 7.41 5.39 16.14
C SER A 2 6.92 6.57 15.28
N HIS A 3 7.86 7.37 14.76
CA HIS A 3 7.51 8.44 13.82
C HIS A 3 6.86 7.90 12.54
N ILE A 4 7.29 6.73 12.09
CA ILE A 4 6.67 6.06 10.92
C ILE A 4 5.24 5.66 11.26
N ASP A 5 5.02 4.99 12.39
CA ASP A 5 3.67 4.58 12.80
C ASP A 5 2.73 5.78 12.91
N LEU A 6 3.23 6.89 13.48
CA LEU A 6 2.45 8.11 13.58
C LEU A 6 2.07 8.69 12.22
N ALA A 7 3.01 8.68 11.27
CA ALA A 7 2.75 9.16 9.91
C ALA A 7 1.65 8.32 9.22
N LEU A 8 1.70 7.00 9.37
CA LEU A 8 0.69 6.12 8.79
C LEU A 8 -0.68 6.31 9.46
N GLN A 9 -0.70 6.49 10.77
CA GLN A 9 -1.93 6.74 11.53
C GLN A 9 -2.59 8.06 11.10
N GLU A 10 -1.80 9.10 10.91
CA GLU A 10 -2.30 10.39 10.43
C GLU A 10 -2.88 10.26 9.02
N LEU A 11 -2.22 9.52 8.13
CA LEU A 11 -2.72 9.27 6.78
C LEU A 11 -4.06 8.53 6.82
N LEU A 12 -4.20 7.54 7.69
CA LEU A 12 -5.45 6.80 7.89
C LEU A 12 -6.57 7.75 8.31
N GLU A 13 -6.29 8.64 9.26
CA GLU A 13 -7.26 9.59 9.79
C GLU A 13 -7.68 10.63 8.76
N ILE A 14 -6.72 11.18 8.01
CA ILE A 14 -6.99 12.20 6.99
C ILE A 14 -7.87 11.63 5.87
N THR A 15 -7.59 10.40 5.43
CA THR A 15 -8.28 9.81 4.27
C THR A 15 -9.55 9.04 4.65
N GLY A 16 -9.66 8.58 5.90
CA GLY A 16 -10.75 7.69 6.31
C GLY A 16 -10.69 6.31 5.65
N ALA A 17 -9.53 5.91 5.15
CA ALA A 17 -9.34 4.59 4.54
C ALA A 17 -9.42 3.47 5.59
N THR A 18 -9.51 2.22 5.15
CA THR A 18 -9.63 1.08 6.05
C THR A 18 -8.29 0.67 6.64
N ARG A 19 -7.22 0.79 5.85
CA ARG A 19 -5.89 0.32 6.25
C ARG A 19 -4.82 1.12 5.50
N VAL A 20 -3.70 1.39 6.19
CA VAL A 20 -2.48 1.95 5.59
C VAL A 20 -1.34 1.01 5.92
N THR A 21 -0.54 0.64 4.92
CA THR A 21 0.61 -0.24 5.11
C THR A 21 1.89 0.40 4.60
N LEU A 22 2.99 0.13 5.29
CA LEU A 22 4.35 0.34 4.79
C LEU A 22 4.98 -1.02 4.56
N ARG A 23 5.45 -1.24 3.34
CA ARG A 23 6.26 -2.40 2.98
C ARG A 23 7.68 -1.94 2.70
N ARG A 24 8.66 -2.71 3.16
CA ARG A 24 10.07 -2.40 2.96
C ARG A 24 10.79 -3.58 2.33
N ASP A 25 11.76 -3.27 1.46
CA ASP A 25 12.65 -4.30 0.90
C ASP A 25 13.73 -4.61 1.94
N LEU A 26 13.54 -5.71 2.66
CA LEU A 26 14.47 -6.18 3.69
C LEU A 26 15.25 -7.39 3.17
N PRO A 27 16.59 -7.32 3.07
CA PRO A 27 17.40 -8.44 2.62
C PRO A 27 17.18 -9.71 3.46
N GLY A 28 16.97 -10.84 2.78
CA GLY A 28 16.79 -12.14 3.44
C GLY A 28 15.38 -12.39 3.98
N ASP A 29 14.45 -11.50 3.77
CA ASP A 29 13.07 -11.66 4.21
C ASP A 29 12.13 -11.91 3.00
N TYR A 30 10.85 -12.16 3.29
CA TYR A 30 9.79 -12.16 2.30
C TYR A 30 9.84 -10.86 1.48
N ALA A 31 9.55 -10.95 0.18
CA ALA A 31 9.62 -9.77 -0.69
C ALA A 31 8.66 -8.66 -0.22
N PHE A 32 9.18 -7.55 0.18
CA PHE A 32 8.44 -6.40 0.69
C PHE A 32 7.47 -6.75 1.82
N PRO A 33 7.96 -7.28 2.96
CA PRO A 33 7.07 -7.54 4.10
C PRO A 33 6.46 -6.22 4.62
N VAL A 34 5.27 -6.33 5.21
CA VAL A 34 4.66 -5.20 5.92
C VAL A 34 5.43 -5.00 7.23
N THR A 35 6.10 -3.87 7.36
CA THR A 35 6.85 -3.54 8.57
C THR A 35 6.06 -2.68 9.54
N ASN A 36 5.16 -1.86 9.02
CA ASN A 36 4.32 -0.95 9.79
C ASN A 36 2.94 -0.89 9.15
N GLU A 37 1.91 -0.71 9.96
CA GLU A 37 0.54 -0.52 9.46
C GLU A 37 -0.30 0.27 10.43
N ALA A 38 -1.32 0.96 9.90
CA ALA A 38 -2.38 1.60 10.66
C ALA A 38 -3.72 1.00 10.20
N LEU A 39 -4.58 0.63 11.14
CA LEU A 39 -5.81 -0.10 10.87
C LEU A 39 -6.99 0.58 11.53
N LEU A 40 -8.12 0.67 10.82
CA LEU A 40 -9.40 0.90 11.49
C LEU A 40 -9.74 -0.32 12.36
N PRO A 41 -10.49 -0.14 13.46
CA PRO A 41 -10.93 -1.26 14.27
C PRO A 41 -11.64 -2.33 13.43
N GLY A 42 -11.22 -3.59 13.58
CA GLY A 42 -11.77 -4.72 12.84
C GLY A 42 -11.15 -4.98 11.46
N ALA A 43 -10.30 -4.10 10.96
CA ALA A 43 -9.61 -4.33 9.70
C ALA A 43 -8.53 -5.41 9.87
N PRO A 44 -8.39 -6.34 8.90
CA PRO A 44 -7.37 -7.39 8.99
C PRO A 44 -5.98 -6.83 8.81
N SER A 45 -5.04 -7.28 9.65
CA SER A 45 -3.62 -6.98 9.51
C SER A 45 -3.00 -7.79 8.37
N LEU A 46 -2.03 -7.20 7.67
CA LEU A 46 -1.24 -7.88 6.65
C LEU A 46 0.16 -8.25 7.11
N LYS A 47 0.52 -8.01 8.37
CA LYS A 47 1.88 -8.31 8.87
C LYS A 47 2.25 -9.78 8.74
N GLU A 48 1.28 -10.68 8.87
CA GLU A 48 1.50 -12.13 8.75
C GLU A 48 1.10 -12.69 7.38
N GLU A 49 0.63 -11.85 6.47
CA GLU A 49 0.25 -12.29 5.12
C GLU A 49 1.50 -12.46 4.25
N ARG A 50 1.80 -13.69 3.88
CA ARG A 50 3.03 -14.04 3.13
C ARG A 50 2.77 -15.00 1.97
N THR A 51 1.50 -15.16 1.57
CA THR A 51 1.13 -16.08 0.49
C THR A 51 1.18 -15.45 -0.90
N VAL A 52 1.23 -14.11 -0.98
CA VAL A 52 1.22 -13.38 -2.23
C VAL A 52 2.65 -13.15 -2.72
N ASP A 53 2.95 -13.56 -3.94
CA ASP A 53 4.22 -13.23 -4.59
C ASP A 53 4.14 -11.80 -5.15
N LEU A 54 4.62 -10.84 -4.38
CA LEU A 54 4.56 -9.42 -4.73
C LEU A 54 5.37 -9.10 -5.98
N LYS A 55 6.50 -9.77 -6.20
CA LYS A 55 7.34 -9.50 -7.39
C LYS A 55 6.65 -9.90 -8.69
N ALA A 56 5.68 -10.79 -8.64
CA ALA A 56 4.90 -11.20 -9.79
C ALA A 56 3.65 -10.34 -10.01
N GLN A 57 3.34 -9.41 -9.11
CA GLN A 57 2.13 -8.58 -9.20
C GLN A 57 2.30 -7.46 -10.22
N PRO A 58 1.28 -7.21 -11.07
CA PRO A 58 1.35 -6.12 -12.05
C PRO A 58 1.50 -4.75 -11.41
N VAL A 59 0.92 -4.54 -10.22
CA VAL A 59 1.09 -3.31 -9.43
C VAL A 59 2.57 -3.04 -9.14
N VAL A 60 3.31 -4.04 -8.71
CA VAL A 60 4.73 -3.87 -8.36
C VAL A 60 5.55 -3.51 -9.61
N LEU A 61 5.24 -4.11 -10.76
CA LEU A 61 5.92 -3.77 -12.01
C LEU A 61 5.69 -2.31 -12.39
N GLU A 62 4.48 -1.77 -12.17
CA GLU A 62 4.20 -0.35 -12.41
C GLU A 62 4.93 0.55 -11.42
N LEU A 63 5.06 0.14 -10.15
CA LEU A 63 5.76 0.93 -9.13
C LEU A 63 7.24 1.12 -9.44
N LEU A 64 7.86 0.17 -10.15
CA LEU A 64 9.25 0.29 -10.58
C LEU A 64 9.48 1.47 -11.53
N LYS A 65 8.41 1.99 -12.15
CA LYS A 65 8.46 3.20 -12.98
C LYS A 65 8.42 4.49 -12.17
N GLY A 66 8.30 4.39 -10.84
CA GLY A 66 8.31 5.54 -9.93
C GLY A 66 7.02 6.31 -9.84
N ARG A 67 5.90 5.74 -10.28
CA ARG A 67 4.61 6.43 -10.31
C ARG A 67 3.67 5.93 -9.22
N GLN A 68 2.93 6.86 -8.63
CA GLN A 68 1.80 6.53 -7.77
C GLN A 68 0.70 5.84 -8.59
N ILE A 69 0.14 4.77 -8.04
CA ILE A 69 -0.96 4.03 -8.64
C ILE A 69 -2.23 4.37 -7.89
N VAL A 70 -3.29 4.71 -8.64
CA VAL A 70 -4.60 5.04 -8.08
C VAL A 70 -5.64 4.12 -8.74
N GLN A 71 -6.33 3.34 -7.93
CA GLN A 71 -7.36 2.40 -8.39
C GLN A 71 -8.63 2.61 -7.58
N ASP A 72 -9.66 3.12 -8.25
CA ASP A 72 -10.97 3.35 -7.63
C ASP A 72 -11.77 2.05 -7.49
N ASP A 73 -11.53 1.09 -8.39
CA ASP A 73 -12.08 -0.27 -8.32
C ASP A 73 -10.99 -1.27 -8.74
N CYS A 74 -10.39 -1.92 -7.77
CA CYS A 74 -9.31 -2.88 -8.00
C CYS A 74 -9.76 -4.06 -8.86
N ARG A 75 -11.04 -4.45 -8.80
CA ARG A 75 -11.56 -5.61 -9.53
C ARG A 75 -11.49 -5.42 -11.04
N THR A 76 -11.45 -4.17 -11.52
CA THR A 76 -11.39 -3.84 -12.94
C THR A 76 -10.01 -3.37 -13.40
N ALA A 77 -9.05 -3.26 -12.47
CA ALA A 77 -7.73 -2.68 -12.77
C ALA A 77 -6.84 -3.58 -13.61
N PHE A 78 -6.87 -4.89 -13.34
CA PHE A 78 -6.07 -5.88 -14.08
C PHE A 78 -6.88 -7.16 -14.28
N ASP A 79 -6.76 -7.73 -15.47
CA ASP A 79 -7.34 -9.05 -15.77
C ASP A 79 -6.27 -10.13 -15.56
N ASP A 80 -5.87 -10.31 -14.30
CA ASP A 80 -4.84 -11.27 -13.89
C ASP A 80 -5.35 -12.06 -12.68
N PRO A 81 -5.50 -13.40 -12.79
CA PRO A 81 -5.97 -14.23 -11.67
C PRO A 81 -5.12 -14.09 -10.41
N ARG A 82 -3.81 -13.85 -10.55
CA ARG A 82 -2.91 -13.66 -9.38
C ARG A 82 -3.25 -12.36 -8.65
N PHE A 83 -3.59 -11.31 -9.39
CA PHE A 83 -4.01 -10.04 -8.81
C PHE A 83 -5.34 -10.20 -8.07
N HIS A 84 -6.30 -10.89 -8.66
CA HIS A 84 -7.60 -11.13 -8.01
C HIS A 84 -7.47 -11.99 -6.75
N ARG A 85 -6.59 -12.99 -6.73
CA ARG A 85 -6.30 -13.76 -5.51
C ARG A 85 -5.66 -12.89 -4.43
N MET A 86 -4.82 -11.93 -4.82
CA MET A 86 -4.23 -10.96 -3.88
C MET A 86 -5.32 -10.12 -3.23
N LEU A 87 -6.31 -9.64 -4.00
CA LEU A 87 -7.40 -8.84 -3.45
C LEU A 87 -8.15 -9.59 -2.35
N GLU A 88 -8.41 -10.88 -2.56
CA GLU A 88 -9.05 -11.73 -1.55
C GLU A 88 -8.16 -11.96 -0.33
N ALA A 89 -6.87 -12.27 -0.55
CA ALA A 89 -5.90 -12.46 0.53
C ALA A 89 -5.74 -11.21 1.40
N TYR A 90 -5.98 -10.04 0.83
CA TYR A 90 -5.88 -8.76 1.54
C TYR A 90 -7.21 -8.32 2.17
N GLY A 91 -8.17 -9.24 2.30
CA GLY A 91 -9.41 -8.98 3.02
C GLY A 91 -10.50 -8.32 2.19
N GLY A 92 -10.51 -8.54 0.87
CA GLY A 92 -11.47 -7.91 -0.03
C GLY A 92 -11.04 -6.48 -0.40
N LEU A 93 -9.77 -6.32 -0.76
CA LEU A 93 -9.24 -5.02 -1.21
C LEU A 93 -10.01 -4.56 -2.45
N ALA A 94 -10.70 -3.43 -2.34
CA ALA A 94 -11.60 -2.94 -3.38
C ALA A 94 -11.11 -1.68 -4.07
N ALA A 95 -10.36 -0.82 -3.37
CA ALA A 95 -9.76 0.39 -3.94
C ALA A 95 -8.42 0.64 -3.25
N GLN A 96 -7.46 1.26 -3.96
CA GLN A 96 -6.16 1.54 -3.35
C GLN A 96 -5.44 2.71 -4.01
N ILE A 97 -4.59 3.36 -3.20
CA ILE A 97 -3.53 4.23 -3.69
C ILE A 97 -2.22 3.62 -3.24
N VAL A 98 -1.31 3.38 -4.16
CA VAL A 98 -0.02 2.76 -3.88
C VAL A 98 1.08 3.71 -4.30
N THR A 99 1.91 4.14 -3.37
CA THR A 99 2.96 5.13 -3.61
C THR A 99 4.33 4.50 -3.40
N PRO A 100 5.20 4.49 -4.43
CA PRO A 100 6.54 3.94 -4.31
C PRO A 100 7.47 4.91 -3.61
N ILE A 101 8.45 4.35 -2.87
CA ILE A 101 9.58 5.08 -2.35
C ILE A 101 10.83 4.51 -3.04
N LEU A 102 11.49 5.38 -3.83
CA LEU A 102 12.72 4.99 -4.52
C LEU A 102 13.92 5.71 -3.90
N LYS A 103 15.03 4.98 -3.79
CA LYS A 103 16.34 5.53 -3.43
C LYS A 103 17.34 5.04 -4.46
N THR A 104 18.06 5.98 -5.07
CA THR A 104 19.02 5.67 -6.15
C THR A 104 18.38 4.81 -7.26
N ARG A 105 17.18 5.14 -7.67
CA ARG A 105 16.40 4.44 -8.71
C ARG A 105 15.96 3.02 -8.33
N LYS A 106 16.12 2.65 -7.06
CA LYS A 106 15.70 1.35 -6.56
C LYS A 106 14.43 1.51 -5.73
N LEU A 107 13.45 0.64 -5.95
CA LEU A 107 12.25 0.58 -5.11
C LEU A 107 12.65 -0.01 -3.76
N VAL A 108 12.59 0.80 -2.70
CA VAL A 108 12.98 0.38 -1.35
C VAL A 108 11.79 0.23 -0.40
N ALA A 109 10.67 0.86 -0.71
CA ALA A 109 9.48 0.78 0.14
C ALA A 109 8.23 1.14 -0.65
N ILE A 110 7.08 0.77 -0.10
CA ILE A 110 5.77 0.99 -0.69
C ILE A 110 4.82 1.42 0.42
N VAL A 111 4.17 2.57 0.24
CA VAL A 111 3.09 3.03 1.13
C VAL A 111 1.77 2.82 0.41
N SER A 112 0.85 2.08 1.04
CA SER A 112 -0.44 1.74 0.43
C SER A 112 -1.60 2.21 1.30
N LEU A 113 -2.57 2.86 0.66
CA LEU A 113 -3.90 3.13 1.21
C LEU A 113 -4.84 2.05 0.69
N HIS A 114 -5.56 1.40 1.59
CA HIS A 114 -6.51 0.33 1.26
C HIS A 114 -7.93 0.68 1.67
N GLN A 115 -8.87 0.56 0.73
CA GLN A 115 -10.29 0.56 1.01
C GLN A 115 -10.82 -0.85 0.80
N LEU A 116 -11.37 -1.46 1.85
CA LEU A 116 -11.89 -2.82 1.80
C LEU A 116 -13.39 -2.84 1.57
N GLY A 117 -13.88 -3.88 0.94
CA GLY A 117 -15.30 -4.19 0.83
C GLY A 117 -16.02 -3.54 -0.34
N SER A 118 -15.74 -2.30 -0.67
CA SER A 118 -16.41 -1.59 -1.76
C SER A 118 -15.45 -0.62 -2.46
N PRO A 119 -15.65 -0.36 -3.76
CA PRO A 119 -14.87 0.65 -4.48
C PRO A 119 -15.00 2.03 -3.83
N ARG A 120 -14.00 2.88 -4.09
CA ARG A 120 -13.96 4.25 -3.60
C ARG A 120 -13.36 5.14 -4.67
N GLN A 121 -14.00 6.27 -4.94
CA GLN A 121 -13.42 7.30 -5.78
C GLN A 121 -12.44 8.15 -4.96
N TRP A 122 -11.15 8.01 -5.24
CA TRP A 122 -10.12 8.78 -4.56
C TRP A 122 -10.12 10.22 -5.08
N GLY A 123 -9.99 11.17 -4.15
CA GLY A 123 -9.86 12.57 -4.51
C GLY A 123 -8.41 13.02 -4.62
N ASP A 124 -8.18 14.21 -5.17
CA ASP A 124 -6.86 14.81 -5.28
C ASP A 124 -6.20 14.96 -3.90
N GLU A 125 -7.00 15.26 -2.87
CA GLU A 125 -6.52 15.38 -1.49
C GLU A 125 -5.97 14.05 -0.95
N ASP A 126 -6.63 12.93 -1.29
CA ASP A 126 -6.16 11.60 -0.89
C ASP A 126 -4.81 11.27 -1.54
N MET A 127 -4.70 11.56 -2.84
CA MET A 127 -3.47 11.33 -3.61
C MET A 127 -2.31 12.18 -3.08
N ALA A 128 -2.59 13.45 -2.79
CA ALA A 128 -1.59 14.37 -2.25
C ALA A 128 -1.15 13.96 -0.84
N ALA A 129 -2.10 13.56 0.02
CA ALA A 129 -1.79 13.10 1.37
C ALA A 129 -0.91 11.84 1.34
N ALA A 130 -1.22 10.88 0.45
CA ALA A 130 -0.42 9.67 0.28
C ALA A 130 1.00 10.00 -0.19
N ALA A 131 1.15 10.92 -1.15
CA ALA A 131 2.47 11.33 -1.64
C ALA A 131 3.28 12.03 -0.55
N GLN A 132 2.68 12.95 0.19
CA GLN A 132 3.35 13.68 1.28
C GLN A 132 3.77 12.74 2.41
N THR A 133 2.91 11.80 2.77
CA THR A 133 3.23 10.80 3.79
C THR A 133 4.40 9.92 3.34
N SER A 134 4.42 9.53 2.07
CA SER A 134 5.51 8.73 1.52
C SER A 134 6.85 9.48 1.55
N GLU A 135 6.86 10.79 1.25
CA GLU A 135 8.05 11.62 1.39
C GLU A 135 8.52 11.71 2.84
N ARG A 136 7.58 11.89 3.78
CA ARG A 136 7.88 11.93 5.21
C ARG A 136 8.46 10.61 5.70
N VAL A 137 7.89 9.48 5.28
CA VAL A 137 8.41 8.15 5.61
C VAL A 137 9.78 7.93 5.00
N ALA A 138 9.98 8.32 3.74
CA ALA A 138 11.27 8.18 3.05
C ALA A 138 12.41 8.86 3.82
N ALA A 139 12.14 10.02 4.42
CA ALA A 139 13.13 10.74 5.23
C ALA A 139 13.48 10.01 6.53
N LEU A 140 12.67 9.06 6.96
CA LEU A 140 12.87 8.28 8.19
C LEU A 140 13.49 6.89 7.94
N LEU A 141 13.66 6.51 6.67
CA LEU A 141 14.23 5.20 6.30
C LEU A 141 15.76 5.20 6.23
#